data_a43d76db753649583f934a7bb0514b41
#
_entry.id   a43d76db753649583f934a7bb0514b41
#
_cell.length_a   1.000
_cell.length_b   1.000
_cell.length_c   1.000
_cell.angle_alpha   90.00
_cell.angle_beta   90.00
_cell.angle_gamma   90.00
#
_symmetry.space_group_name_H-M   'P 1'
#
loop_
_entity.id
_entity.type
_entity.pdbx_description
1 polymer ?
#
loop_
_entity_poly.entity_id
_entity_poly.type
_entity_poly.pdbx_seq_one_letter_code
_entity_poly.pdbx_strand_id
1 'polypeptide(L)' 'MSKPTQYRVSFVPFETLQYDYVVEAKNEDEAHDLAKEELRWAIGYDASKDWQCSNIEKEA' A
#
# COMPACT_ATOMS: atom_id res chain seq x y z
N MET A 1 25.74 3.78 0.13
CA MET A 1 24.48 3.53 -0.58
C MET A 1 23.31 3.83 0.33
N SER A 2 22.37 4.59 -0.15
CA SER A 2 21.19 4.89 0.63
C SER A 2 20.23 3.71 0.59
N LYS A 3 19.68 3.39 1.75
CA LYS A 3 18.66 2.35 1.82
C LYS A 3 17.34 2.89 1.24
N PRO A 4 16.55 2.04 0.58
CA PRO A 4 15.22 2.48 0.16
C PRO A 4 14.40 2.88 1.37
N THR A 5 13.53 3.85 1.15
CA THR A 5 12.66 4.35 2.21
C THR A 5 11.50 3.38 2.40
N GLN A 6 11.12 3.18 3.65
CA GLN A 6 9.94 2.38 3.96
C GLN A 6 8.71 3.29 4.02
N TYR A 7 7.66 2.84 3.39
CA TYR A 7 6.38 3.55 3.39
C TYR A 7 5.29 2.63 3.92
N ARG A 8 4.39 3.20 4.70
CA ARG A 8 3.18 2.51 5.13
C ARG A 8 2.04 2.99 4.23
N VAL A 9 1.47 2.06 3.48
CA VAL A 9 0.37 2.37 2.58
C VAL A 9 -0.90 1.74 3.14
N SER A 10 -1.92 2.55 3.37
CA SER A 10 -3.18 2.11 3.94
C SER A 10 -4.27 2.06 2.89
N PHE A 11 -5.00 0.97 2.84
CA PHE A 11 -6.12 0.79 1.92
C PHE A 11 -7.40 0.57 2.70
N VAL A 12 -8.46 1.20 2.24
CA VAL A 12 -9.78 1.06 2.86
C VAL A 12 -10.83 0.74 1.79
N PRO A 13 -11.57 -0.37 1.93
CA PRO A 13 -12.72 -0.61 1.08
C PRO A 13 -13.98 -0.02 1.70
N PHE A 14 -14.06 -0.06 3.03
CA PHE A 14 -15.20 0.41 3.82
C PHE A 14 -14.66 1.10 5.07
N GLU A 15 -15.54 1.82 5.72
CA GLU A 15 -15.19 2.59 6.92
C GLU A 15 -14.60 1.75 8.06
N THR A 16 -14.96 0.47 8.13
CA THR A 16 -14.58 -0.38 9.25
C THR A 16 -13.41 -1.32 8.96
N LEU A 17 -12.97 -1.40 7.70
CA LEU A 17 -11.86 -2.29 7.32
C LEU A 17 -10.72 -1.49 6.70
N GLN A 18 -9.53 -1.75 7.20
CA GLN A 18 -8.33 -1.09 6.71
C GLN A 18 -7.17 -2.10 6.68
N TYR A 19 -6.47 -2.14 5.58
CA TYR A 19 -5.23 -2.90 5.48
C TYR A 19 -4.05 -1.95 5.33
N ASP A 20 -3.02 -2.20 6.13
CA ASP A 20 -1.78 -1.44 6.07
C ASP A 20 -0.67 -2.34 5.56
N TYR A 21 0.08 -1.84 4.59
CA TYR A 21 1.25 -2.54 4.05
C TYR A 21 2.47 -1.66 4.18
N VAL A 22 3.55 -2.24 4.67
CA VAL A 22 4.83 -1.54 4.74
C VAL A 22 5.70 -2.06 3.60
N VAL A 23 6.11 -1.16 2.70
CA VAL A 23 6.92 -1.52 1.54
C VAL A 23 8.15 -0.64 1.47
N GLU A 24 9.21 -1.15 0.85
CA GLU A 24 10.41 -0.37 0.58
C GLU A 24 10.32 0.17 -0.83
N ALA A 25 10.46 1.48 -0.98
CA ALA A 25 10.30 2.14 -2.27
C ALA A 25 11.13 3.40 -2.33
N LYS A 26 11.35 3.89 -3.54
CA LYS A 26 12.11 5.12 -3.77
C LYS A 26 11.28 6.35 -3.52
N ASN A 27 10.00 6.26 -3.76
CA ASN A 27 9.06 7.37 -3.63
C ASN A 27 7.66 6.84 -3.35
N GLU A 28 6.71 7.76 -3.14
CA GLU A 28 5.35 7.38 -2.81
C GLU A 28 4.64 6.64 -3.93
N ASP A 29 4.89 7.03 -5.18
CA ASP A 29 4.26 6.37 -6.33
C ASP A 29 4.66 4.90 -6.41
N GLU A 30 5.95 4.63 -6.24
CA GLU A 30 6.44 3.26 -6.23
C GLU A 30 5.87 2.49 -5.04
N ALA A 31 5.81 3.13 -3.87
CA ALA A 31 5.24 2.52 -2.67
C ALA A 31 3.78 2.13 -2.88
N HIS A 32 3.01 3.01 -3.51
CA HIS A 32 1.61 2.75 -3.81
C HIS A 32 1.47 1.53 -4.72
N ASP A 33 2.26 1.45 -5.78
CA ASP A 33 2.22 0.35 -6.72
C ASP A 33 2.59 -0.98 -6.07
N LEU A 34 3.65 -0.98 -5.27
CA LEU A 34 4.10 -2.18 -4.58
C LEU A 34 3.06 -2.67 -3.57
N ALA A 35 2.49 -1.76 -2.81
CA ALA A 35 1.48 -2.11 -1.82
C ALA A 35 0.20 -2.60 -2.49
N LYS A 36 -0.19 -1.99 -3.59
CA LYS A 36 -1.37 -2.42 -4.34
C LYS A 36 -1.18 -3.83 -4.90
N GLU A 37 0.02 -4.15 -5.34
CA GLU A 37 0.33 -5.48 -5.82
C GLU A 37 0.21 -6.52 -4.69
N GLU A 38 0.71 -6.18 -3.51
CA GLU A 38 0.55 -7.04 -2.33
C GLU A 38 -0.92 -7.26 -1.99
N LEU A 39 -1.70 -6.18 -2.08
CA LEU A 39 -3.14 -6.26 -1.82
C LEU A 39 -3.83 -7.21 -2.81
N ARG A 40 -3.47 -7.13 -4.09
CA ARG A 40 -4.04 -8.00 -5.11
C ARG A 40 -3.74 -9.47 -4.82
N TRP A 41 -2.53 -9.77 -4.34
CA TRP A 41 -2.17 -11.13 -3.95
C TRP A 41 -2.98 -11.61 -2.75
N ALA A 42 -3.26 -10.71 -1.81
CA ALA A 42 -3.96 -11.06 -0.58
C ALA A 42 -5.45 -11.32 -0.79
N ILE A 43 -6.12 -10.49 -1.59
CA ILE A 43 -7.58 -10.54 -1.71
C ILE A 43 -8.08 -10.81 -3.13
N GLY A 44 -7.16 -10.88 -4.10
CA GLY A 44 -7.51 -11.13 -5.49
C GLY A 44 -7.72 -9.84 -6.28
N TYR A 45 -7.54 -9.96 -7.59
CA TYR A 45 -7.57 -8.80 -8.49
C TYR A 45 -8.94 -8.10 -8.49
N ASP A 46 -10.01 -8.90 -8.59
CA ASP A 46 -11.35 -8.32 -8.67
C ASP A 46 -11.74 -7.59 -7.40
N ALA A 47 -11.41 -8.15 -6.24
CA ALA A 47 -11.69 -7.50 -4.97
C ALA A 47 -10.84 -6.25 -4.78
N SER A 48 -9.59 -6.28 -5.22
CA SER A 48 -8.68 -5.16 -5.01
C SER A 48 -9.09 -3.90 -5.78
N LYS A 49 -9.90 -4.03 -6.82
CA LYS A 49 -10.37 -2.88 -7.59
C LYS A 49 -11.20 -1.90 -6.76
N ASP A 50 -11.90 -2.41 -5.77
CA ASP A 50 -12.77 -1.59 -4.92
C ASP A 50 -12.01 -0.93 -3.78
N TRP A 51 -10.77 -1.31 -3.57
CA TRP A 51 -9.94 -0.75 -2.50
C TRP A 51 -9.23 0.51 -2.96
N GLN A 52 -9.23 1.51 -2.11
CA GLN A 52 -8.58 2.78 -2.40
C GLN A 52 -7.49 3.05 -1.37
N CYS A 53 -6.41 3.67 -1.83
CA CYS A 53 -5.37 4.11 -0.94
C CYS A 53 -5.89 5.30 -0.13
N SER A 54 -5.95 5.13 1.19
CA SER A 54 -6.41 6.20 2.07
C SER A 54 -5.27 7.07 2.56
N ASN A 55 -4.07 6.50 2.69
CA ASN A 55 -2.93 7.25 3.22
C ASN A 55 -1.63 6.55 2.86
N ILE A 56 -0.59 7.34 2.65
CA ILE A 56 0.78 6.84 2.50
C ILE A 56 1.64 7.64 3.46
N GLU A 57 2.29 6.94 4.39
CA GLU A 57 3.18 7.57 5.35
C GLU A 57 4.60 7.05 5.18
N LYS A 58 5.55 7.96 5.24
CA LYS A 58 6.95 7.60 5.24
C LYS A 58 7.35 7.11 6.62
N GLU A 59 7.84 5.89 6.67
CA GLU A 59 8.39 5.35 7.92
C GLU A 59 9.85 5.78 8.03
N ALA A 60 10.22 6.25 9.18
CA ALA A 60 11.58 6.73 9.40
C ALA A 60 12.57 5.58 9.45
#